data_ff7e92f06c32863af637cd55b0779ff7
#
_entry.id   ff7e92f06c32863af637cd55b0779ff7
#
_cell.length_a   1.000
_cell.length_b   1.000
_cell.length_c   1.000
_cell.angle_alpha   90.00
_cell.angle_beta   90.00
_cell.angle_gamma   90.00
#
_symmetry.space_group_name_H-M   'P 1'
#
loop_
_entity.id
_entity.type
_entity.pdbx_description
1 polymer ?
#
loop_
_entity_poly.entity_id
_entity_poly.type
_entity_poly.pdbx_seq_one_letter_code
_entity_poly.pdbx_strand_id
1 'polypeptide(L)'
;GGEKWKEGDMTLKEGDEIVVCAKLINYMGNTPETNQGGKLISVNGKTSGEGGGTVTPDPEPDPNPGEVATGENGGFETWADGKPTNWNTTSAGNATLTQSEDAHTGKYSVQVAGTPKANKRLGYKEMKLKAGKYTLKFYAKAATATGASVCPGHVAVKDGVVDSQNYVYTKQYVSVSNTEWTLVEQEMEIAADGTYSIVIMNAKKPGAAVLIDDFTFTLGNTVIIK
;
A
#
# COMPACT_ATOMS: atom_id res chain seq x y z
N GLY A 1 36.19 -14.41 1.44
CA GLY A 1 36.21 -14.80 0.09
C GLY A 1 34.80 -15.11 -0.40
N GLY A 2 34.25 -14.30 -1.31
CA GLY A 2 33.06 -14.66 -2.03
C GLY A 2 33.29 -15.92 -2.86
N GLU A 3 32.23 -16.53 -3.36
CA GLU A 3 32.37 -17.61 -4.35
C GLU A 3 33.21 -17.09 -5.51
N LYS A 4 34.27 -17.83 -5.81
CA LYS A 4 35.07 -17.52 -6.98
C LYS A 4 34.25 -17.79 -8.22
N TRP A 5 34.33 -16.90 -9.20
CA TRP A 5 33.76 -17.11 -10.51
C TRP A 5 34.20 -18.47 -11.07
N LYS A 6 33.26 -19.22 -11.61
CA LYS A 6 33.51 -20.52 -12.27
C LYS A 6 33.58 -20.31 -13.77
N GLU A 7 34.27 -21.20 -14.45
CA GLU A 7 34.31 -21.23 -15.92
C GLU A 7 32.86 -21.31 -16.46
N GLY A 8 32.50 -20.38 -17.33
CA GLY A 8 31.12 -20.21 -17.83
C GLY A 8 30.33 -19.06 -17.20
N ASP A 9 30.82 -18.49 -16.09
CA ASP A 9 30.22 -17.29 -15.51
C ASP A 9 30.49 -16.05 -16.38
N MET A 10 29.61 -15.04 -16.29
CA MET A 10 29.80 -13.79 -17.02
C MET A 10 31.09 -13.09 -16.64
N THR A 11 31.90 -12.72 -17.62
CA THR A 11 33.14 -11.96 -17.41
C THR A 11 32.82 -10.48 -17.30
N LEU A 12 33.13 -9.87 -16.16
CA LEU A 12 32.97 -8.42 -15.94
C LEU A 12 34.11 -7.66 -16.61
N LYS A 13 33.80 -6.52 -17.21
CA LYS A 13 34.72 -5.57 -17.80
C LYS A 13 34.50 -4.19 -17.19
N GLU A 14 35.52 -3.35 -17.27
CA GLU A 14 35.36 -1.95 -16.90
C GLU A 14 34.29 -1.27 -17.77
N GLY A 15 33.33 -0.59 -17.11
CA GLY A 15 32.20 0.04 -17.77
C GLY A 15 30.93 -0.80 -17.84
N ASP A 16 30.96 -2.06 -17.39
CA ASP A 16 29.74 -2.86 -17.32
C ASP A 16 28.80 -2.35 -16.23
N GLU A 17 27.52 -2.26 -16.55
CA GLU A 17 26.44 -2.01 -15.57
C GLU A 17 26.12 -3.33 -14.85
N ILE A 18 26.27 -3.36 -13.53
CA ILE A 18 26.03 -4.58 -12.76
C ILE A 18 24.94 -4.35 -11.70
N VAL A 19 24.09 -5.35 -11.52
CA VAL A 19 23.15 -5.44 -10.40
C VAL A 19 23.62 -6.54 -9.46
N VAL A 20 23.86 -6.18 -8.21
CA VAL A 20 24.28 -7.11 -7.16
C VAL A 20 23.33 -7.07 -5.98
N CYS A 21 23.07 -8.22 -5.36
CA CYS A 21 22.39 -8.34 -4.09
C CYS A 21 23.41 -8.71 -3.00
N ALA A 22 23.62 -7.81 -2.05
CA ALA A 22 24.54 -8.04 -0.95
C ALA A 22 24.10 -7.29 0.31
N LYS A 23 24.46 -7.82 1.48
CA LYS A 23 24.27 -7.11 2.74
C LYS A 23 25.35 -6.05 2.89
N LEU A 24 24.96 -4.80 3.06
CA LEU A 24 25.89 -3.73 3.39
C LEU A 24 26.37 -3.86 4.85
N ILE A 25 27.66 -3.70 5.05
CA ILE A 25 28.28 -3.61 6.35
C ILE A 25 29.14 -2.35 6.42
N ASN A 26 29.33 -1.82 7.61
CA ASN A 26 30.24 -0.71 7.86
C ASN A 26 31.54 -1.28 8.41
N TYR A 27 32.51 -1.50 7.50
CA TYR A 27 33.82 -2.04 7.88
C TYR A 27 34.63 -0.98 8.62
N MET A 28 35.16 -1.33 9.79
CA MET A 28 35.91 -0.45 10.69
C MET A 28 35.20 0.87 11.04
N GLY A 29 33.86 0.91 10.94
CA GLY A 29 33.07 2.06 11.33
C GLY A 29 32.99 3.21 10.31
N ASN A 30 33.79 3.18 9.24
CA ASN A 30 33.92 4.31 8.31
C ASN A 30 33.81 3.93 6.82
N THR A 31 33.88 2.66 6.49
CA THR A 31 33.89 2.23 5.07
C THR A 31 32.68 1.35 4.77
N PRO A 32 31.73 1.80 3.93
CA PRO A 32 30.65 0.95 3.46
C PRO A 32 31.22 -0.16 2.56
N GLU A 33 30.98 -1.40 2.92
CA GLU A 33 31.39 -2.57 2.14
C GLU A 33 30.24 -3.57 2.04
N THR A 34 30.32 -4.48 1.08
CA THR A 34 29.41 -5.62 0.99
C THR A 34 29.98 -6.80 1.77
N ASN A 35 29.14 -7.47 2.56
CA ASN A 35 29.54 -8.69 3.26
C ASN A 35 29.77 -9.84 2.27
N GLN A 36 30.50 -10.86 2.73
CA GLN A 36 30.66 -12.11 1.98
C GLN A 36 29.28 -12.73 1.61
N GLY A 37 29.20 -13.32 0.44
CA GLY A 37 27.96 -13.98 -0.04
C GLY A 37 27.05 -13.07 -0.87
N GLY A 38 27.54 -11.90 -1.31
CA GLY A 38 26.85 -11.11 -2.33
C GLY A 38 26.67 -11.91 -3.63
N LYS A 39 25.52 -11.77 -4.28
CA LYS A 39 25.20 -12.40 -5.55
C LYS A 39 25.15 -11.35 -6.64
N LEU A 40 25.79 -11.64 -7.77
CA LEU A 40 25.59 -10.89 -9.00
C LEU A 40 24.25 -11.31 -9.61
N ILE A 41 23.39 -10.35 -9.84
CA ILE A 41 22.05 -10.58 -10.40
C ILE A 41 22.08 -10.42 -11.93
N SER A 42 22.67 -9.34 -12.42
CA SER A 42 22.79 -9.12 -13.85
C SER A 42 24.01 -8.29 -14.23
N VAL A 43 24.43 -8.41 -15.48
CA VAL A 43 25.44 -7.57 -16.13
C VAL A 43 24.85 -7.06 -17.44
N ASN A 44 24.81 -5.75 -17.61
CA ASN A 44 24.24 -5.08 -18.79
C ASN A 44 22.83 -5.61 -19.12
N GLY A 45 21.99 -5.83 -18.07
CA GLY A 45 20.63 -6.33 -18.18
C GLY A 45 20.50 -7.84 -18.44
N LYS A 46 21.61 -8.59 -18.51
CA LYS A 46 21.59 -10.06 -18.65
C LYS A 46 21.80 -10.74 -17.31
N THR A 47 20.94 -11.67 -16.93
CA THR A 47 21.03 -12.44 -15.67
C THR A 47 22.12 -13.51 -15.78
N SER A 48 22.87 -13.76 -14.70
CA SER A 48 23.88 -14.82 -14.61
C SER A 48 23.23 -16.19 -14.41
N GLY A 49 23.52 -17.10 -15.30
CA GLY A 49 23.29 -18.53 -15.10
C GLY A 49 22.09 -19.06 -15.86
N GLU A 50 22.37 -19.49 -17.12
CA GLU A 50 22.00 -20.82 -17.58
C GLU A 50 22.64 -21.07 -18.95
N GLY A 51 23.40 -22.17 -19.01
CA GLY A 51 23.87 -22.72 -20.26
C GLY A 51 22.72 -23.23 -21.11
N GLY A 52 22.75 -22.97 -22.40
CA GLY A 52 21.81 -23.24 -23.46
C GLY A 52 20.84 -24.40 -23.27
N GLY A 53 19.66 -24.09 -22.80
CA GLY A 53 18.46 -24.89 -22.96
C GLY A 53 17.44 -24.04 -23.68
N THR A 54 16.82 -24.57 -24.74
CA THR A 54 15.64 -23.96 -25.36
C THR A 54 14.56 -23.85 -24.30
N VAL A 55 14.43 -22.68 -23.70
CA VAL A 55 13.28 -22.34 -22.87
C VAL A 55 12.09 -22.14 -23.80
N THR A 56 11.08 -22.99 -23.65
CA THR A 56 9.70 -22.60 -23.93
C THR A 56 9.52 -21.22 -23.25
N PRO A 57 8.98 -20.21 -23.94
CA PRO A 57 8.73 -18.93 -23.26
C PRO A 57 7.85 -19.24 -22.06
N ASP A 58 8.45 -19.17 -20.88
CA ASP A 58 7.73 -18.97 -19.64
C ASP A 58 6.83 -17.77 -19.88
N PRO A 59 5.54 -17.78 -19.47
CA PRO A 59 4.65 -16.66 -19.70
C PRO A 59 5.40 -15.40 -19.30
N GLU A 60 5.54 -14.51 -20.28
CA GLU A 60 6.35 -13.28 -20.28
C GLU A 60 6.48 -12.77 -18.84
N PRO A 61 7.70 -12.72 -18.23
CA PRO A 61 7.82 -12.29 -16.85
C PRO A 61 7.11 -10.96 -16.77
N ASP A 62 6.09 -10.88 -15.90
CA ASP A 62 5.37 -9.64 -15.60
C ASP A 62 6.40 -8.50 -15.69
N PRO A 63 6.31 -7.56 -16.65
CA PRO A 63 7.39 -6.64 -17.01
C PRO A 63 7.87 -5.77 -15.85
N ASN A 64 7.36 -6.03 -14.67
CA ASN A 64 7.83 -5.41 -13.43
C ASN A 64 7.52 -6.30 -12.20
N PRO A 65 8.41 -7.29 -11.84
CA PRO A 65 8.23 -7.99 -10.56
C PRO A 65 8.58 -7.03 -9.41
N GLY A 66 7.74 -6.02 -9.20
CA GLY A 66 7.96 -5.03 -8.14
C GLY A 66 7.20 -3.72 -8.25
N GLU A 67 6.54 -3.43 -9.35
CA GLU A 67 5.68 -2.26 -9.38
C GLU A 67 4.39 -2.56 -8.58
N VAL A 68 4.48 -2.33 -7.28
CA VAL A 68 3.29 -2.13 -6.48
C VAL A 68 2.63 -0.87 -7.05
N ALA A 69 1.40 -0.99 -7.54
CA ALA A 69 0.69 0.15 -8.10
C ALA A 69 0.70 1.29 -7.09
N THR A 70 1.34 2.42 -7.43
CA THR A 70 1.35 3.60 -6.57
C THR A 70 0.04 4.35 -6.72
N GLY A 71 -0.54 4.72 -5.59
CA GLY A 71 -1.77 5.48 -5.49
C GLY A 71 -1.54 6.91 -5.02
N GLU A 72 -2.46 7.78 -5.39
CA GLU A 72 -2.42 9.21 -5.08
C GLU A 72 -3.69 9.65 -4.35
N ASN A 73 -3.65 10.88 -3.80
CA ASN A 73 -4.77 11.55 -3.16
C ASN A 73 -5.17 10.97 -1.79
N GLY A 74 -4.16 10.53 -0.99
CA GLY A 74 -4.35 10.19 0.41
C GLY A 74 -4.67 11.40 1.29
N GLY A 75 -4.22 12.60 0.90
CA GLY A 75 -4.55 13.86 1.56
C GLY A 75 -5.87 14.50 1.08
N PHE A 76 -6.66 13.83 0.23
CA PHE A 76 -8.00 14.27 -0.22
C PHE A 76 -8.07 15.67 -0.85
N GLU A 77 -6.98 16.17 -1.41
CA GLU A 77 -6.91 17.51 -2.00
C GLU A 77 -7.52 17.58 -3.42
N THR A 78 -7.64 16.44 -4.12
CA THR A 78 -8.14 16.37 -5.49
C THR A 78 -9.53 15.76 -5.54
N TRP A 79 -10.49 16.52 -6.08
CA TRP A 79 -11.90 16.14 -6.18
C TRP A 79 -12.41 16.25 -7.62
N ALA A 80 -13.26 15.33 -8.03
CA ALA A 80 -13.96 15.33 -9.30
C ALA A 80 -15.39 14.79 -9.09
N ASP A 81 -16.37 15.43 -9.72
CA ASP A 81 -17.80 15.03 -9.64
C ASP A 81 -18.32 14.81 -8.21
N GLY A 82 -17.87 15.66 -7.27
CA GLY A 82 -18.29 15.62 -5.86
C GLY A 82 -17.69 14.45 -5.06
N LYS A 83 -16.65 13.80 -5.57
CA LYS A 83 -15.93 12.72 -4.89
C LYS A 83 -14.42 12.97 -4.88
N PRO A 84 -13.69 12.54 -3.84
CA PRO A 84 -12.24 12.58 -3.89
C PRO A 84 -11.74 11.59 -4.95
N THR A 85 -10.82 12.05 -5.79
CA THR A 85 -10.26 11.24 -6.87
C THR A 85 -9.63 9.96 -6.32
N ASN A 86 -9.87 8.83 -6.97
CA ASN A 86 -9.44 7.48 -6.59
C ASN A 86 -10.22 6.84 -5.41
N TRP A 87 -11.17 7.52 -4.81
CA TRP A 87 -11.94 7.00 -3.70
C TRP A 87 -13.39 6.71 -4.07
N ASN A 88 -13.97 5.65 -3.52
CA ASN A 88 -15.32 5.14 -3.82
C ASN A 88 -15.62 5.02 -5.33
N THR A 89 -14.61 4.58 -6.09
CA THR A 89 -14.73 4.29 -7.53
C THR A 89 -15.33 2.91 -7.80
N THR A 90 -15.37 2.05 -6.78
CA THR A 90 -15.96 0.70 -6.82
C THR A 90 -16.95 0.51 -5.66
N SER A 91 -17.65 -0.62 -5.64
CA SER A 91 -18.57 -0.98 -4.54
C SER A 91 -17.88 -1.34 -3.21
N ALA A 92 -16.54 -1.29 -3.14
CA ALA A 92 -15.81 -1.42 -1.89
C ALA A 92 -16.18 -0.31 -0.90
N GLY A 93 -16.32 0.93 -1.40
CA GLY A 93 -16.86 2.05 -0.64
C GLY A 93 -18.38 2.15 -0.79
N ASN A 94 -19.08 2.38 0.33
CA ASN A 94 -20.55 2.51 0.36
C ASN A 94 -21.06 3.71 1.17
N ALA A 95 -20.14 4.60 1.58
CA ALA A 95 -20.51 5.82 2.26
C ALA A 95 -20.81 6.95 1.27
N THR A 96 -21.70 7.86 1.63
CA THR A 96 -21.75 9.19 1.04
C THR A 96 -20.53 9.96 1.52
N LEU A 97 -19.80 10.57 0.58
CA LEU A 97 -18.61 11.37 0.85
C LEU A 97 -18.93 12.85 0.65
N THR A 98 -18.37 13.69 1.50
CA THR A 98 -18.49 15.16 1.40
C THR A 98 -17.12 15.78 1.62
N GLN A 99 -16.78 16.77 0.81
CA GLN A 99 -15.58 17.58 1.00
C GLN A 99 -15.74 18.43 2.24
N SER A 100 -14.69 18.51 3.06
CA SER A 100 -14.65 19.32 4.27
C SER A 100 -13.41 20.21 4.27
N GLU A 101 -13.55 21.47 4.70
CA GLU A 101 -12.44 22.38 4.96
C GLU A 101 -11.83 22.21 6.37
N ASP A 102 -12.44 21.39 7.23
CA ASP A 102 -11.81 20.93 8.48
C ASP A 102 -10.84 19.82 8.09
N ALA A 103 -9.58 20.16 7.83
CA ALA A 103 -8.51 19.28 7.38
C ALA A 103 -7.42 19.17 8.46
N HIS A 104 -6.72 18.02 8.49
CA HIS A 104 -5.54 17.85 9.35
C HIS A 104 -4.33 18.55 8.71
N THR A 105 -4.12 18.35 7.41
CA THR A 105 -3.17 19.14 6.61
C THR A 105 -3.81 19.59 5.31
N GLY A 106 -3.13 20.43 4.55
CA GLY A 106 -3.65 20.94 3.29
C GLY A 106 -4.89 21.79 3.43
N LYS A 107 -5.84 21.62 2.50
CA LYS A 107 -7.07 22.42 2.44
C LYS A 107 -8.32 21.61 2.71
N TYR A 108 -8.32 20.34 2.34
CA TYR A 108 -9.50 19.51 2.37
C TYR A 108 -9.26 18.17 3.08
N SER A 109 -10.28 17.68 3.73
CA SER A 109 -10.41 16.28 4.17
C SER A 109 -11.67 15.67 3.58
N VAL A 110 -11.83 14.34 3.73
CA VAL A 110 -13.07 13.66 3.35
C VAL A 110 -13.94 13.39 4.57
N GLN A 111 -15.19 13.85 4.56
CA GLN A 111 -16.19 13.42 5.50
C GLN A 111 -16.90 12.17 4.99
N VAL A 112 -16.80 11.10 5.76
CA VAL A 112 -17.44 9.80 5.51
C VAL A 112 -18.71 9.74 6.34
N ALA A 113 -19.86 9.73 5.69
CA ALA A 113 -21.14 9.65 6.38
C ALA A 113 -21.24 8.39 7.25
N GLY A 114 -21.83 8.54 8.44
CA GLY A 114 -22.12 7.46 9.36
C GLY A 114 -23.60 7.23 9.56
N THR A 115 -23.97 6.11 10.15
CA THR A 115 -25.32 5.80 10.59
C THR A 115 -25.31 4.72 11.66
N PRO A 116 -26.18 4.77 12.66
CA PRO A 116 -26.27 3.72 13.68
C PRO A 116 -26.82 2.38 13.14
N LYS A 117 -27.33 2.37 11.89
CA LYS A 117 -27.96 1.19 11.29
C LYS A 117 -26.99 0.26 10.58
N ALA A 118 -25.89 0.79 10.01
CA ALA A 118 -24.97 0.02 9.18
C ALA A 118 -23.56 0.61 9.21
N ASN A 119 -22.55 -0.25 9.08
CA ASN A 119 -21.19 0.18 8.83
C ASN A 119 -21.09 0.87 7.46
N LYS A 120 -20.41 1.99 7.41
CA LYS A 120 -20.12 2.73 6.18
C LYS A 120 -18.64 2.64 5.86
N ARG A 121 -18.28 2.66 4.59
CA ARG A 121 -16.90 2.49 4.16
C ARG A 121 -16.50 3.57 3.16
N LEU A 122 -15.33 4.13 3.42
CA LEU A 122 -14.51 4.80 2.42
C LEU A 122 -13.65 3.72 1.77
N GLY A 123 -13.65 3.61 0.44
CA GLY A 123 -12.90 2.59 -0.29
C GLY A 123 -11.96 3.22 -1.30
N TYR A 124 -10.69 2.82 -1.32
CA TYR A 124 -9.75 3.20 -2.36
C TYR A 124 -10.02 2.40 -3.64
N LYS A 125 -9.66 2.95 -4.80
CA LYS A 125 -9.75 2.22 -6.09
C LYS A 125 -9.03 0.88 -5.99
N GLU A 126 -9.39 -0.05 -6.83
CA GLU A 126 -8.71 -1.34 -6.92
C GLU A 126 -7.24 -1.18 -7.34
N MET A 127 -6.39 -2.00 -6.76
CA MET A 127 -4.96 -2.02 -7.06
C MET A 127 -4.38 -3.42 -6.87
N LYS A 128 -3.35 -3.74 -7.64
CA LYS A 128 -2.60 -4.98 -7.49
C LYS A 128 -1.69 -4.86 -6.27
N LEU A 129 -1.80 -5.79 -5.34
CA LEU A 129 -0.96 -5.87 -4.15
C LEU A 129 -0.30 -7.24 -4.08
N LYS A 130 0.92 -7.27 -3.55
CA LYS A 130 1.63 -8.50 -3.20
C LYS A 130 1.23 -8.99 -1.82
N ALA A 131 1.40 -10.28 -1.56
CA ALA A 131 1.30 -10.84 -0.22
C ALA A 131 2.33 -10.16 0.70
N GLY A 132 1.93 -9.81 1.91
CA GLY A 132 2.82 -9.14 2.85
C GLY A 132 2.11 -8.37 3.94
N LYS A 133 2.91 -7.81 4.85
CA LYS A 133 2.44 -6.92 5.92
C LYS A 133 2.61 -5.48 5.49
N TYR A 134 1.50 -4.78 5.46
CA TYR A 134 1.41 -3.37 5.10
C TYR A 134 1.13 -2.54 6.34
N THR A 135 1.65 -1.33 6.38
CA THR A 135 1.29 -0.33 7.38
C THR A 135 0.39 0.71 6.73
N LEU A 136 -0.74 0.98 7.36
CA LEU A 136 -1.60 2.10 6.99
C LEU A 136 -1.63 3.12 8.11
N LYS A 137 -1.65 4.39 7.72
CA LYS A 137 -1.75 5.54 8.63
C LYS A 137 -2.73 6.53 8.03
N PHE A 138 -3.53 7.14 8.88
CA PHE A 138 -4.38 8.27 8.53
C PHE A 138 -4.76 9.02 9.79
N TYR A 139 -5.21 10.24 9.63
CA TYR A 139 -5.81 11.00 10.71
C TYR A 139 -7.33 10.92 10.62
N ALA A 140 -7.99 10.81 11.77
CA ALA A 140 -9.43 10.76 11.86
C ALA A 140 -9.96 11.65 12.98
N LYS A 141 -11.13 12.29 12.73
CA LYS A 141 -11.82 13.15 13.67
C LYS A 141 -13.33 12.98 13.50
N ALA A 142 -14.09 12.83 14.57
CA ALA A 142 -15.53 12.76 14.44
C ALA A 142 -16.11 14.11 14.00
N ALA A 143 -17.11 14.09 13.13
CA ALA A 143 -17.75 15.32 12.69
C ALA A 143 -18.66 15.94 13.76
N THR A 144 -19.06 15.19 14.80
CA THR A 144 -19.95 15.64 15.87
C THR A 144 -19.53 15.09 17.24
N ALA A 145 -20.03 15.68 18.30
CA ALA A 145 -19.78 15.27 19.69
C ALA A 145 -20.26 13.82 20.01
N THR A 146 -21.09 13.23 19.17
CA THR A 146 -21.49 11.80 19.29
C THR A 146 -20.28 10.87 19.17
N GLY A 147 -19.22 11.32 18.50
CA GLY A 147 -18.05 10.51 18.22
C GLY A 147 -18.23 9.54 17.05
N ALA A 148 -17.13 8.97 16.61
CA ALA A 148 -17.09 7.94 15.57
C ALA A 148 -16.11 6.84 15.97
N SER A 149 -16.15 5.72 15.24
CA SER A 149 -15.20 4.63 15.43
C SER A 149 -14.78 4.10 14.07
N VAL A 150 -13.48 4.04 13.82
CA VAL A 150 -12.93 3.61 12.53
C VAL A 150 -12.17 2.29 12.67
N CYS A 151 -12.23 1.48 11.61
CA CYS A 151 -11.47 0.25 11.53
C CYS A 151 -11.06 0.02 10.07
N PRO A 152 -9.77 0.04 9.74
CA PRO A 152 -9.31 -0.22 8.39
C PRO A 152 -9.34 -1.70 8.02
N GLY A 153 -9.29 -1.97 6.73
CA GLY A 153 -9.29 -3.30 6.18
C GLY A 153 -9.11 -3.31 4.66
N HIS A 154 -9.36 -4.44 4.06
CA HIS A 154 -9.33 -4.60 2.61
C HIS A 154 -10.43 -5.57 2.15
N VAL A 155 -10.64 -5.59 0.85
CA VAL A 155 -11.51 -6.56 0.19
C VAL A 155 -10.91 -6.95 -1.16
N ALA A 156 -10.99 -8.23 -1.51
CA ALA A 156 -10.53 -8.70 -2.81
C ALA A 156 -11.47 -8.21 -3.92
N VAL A 157 -10.85 -7.93 -5.08
CA VAL A 157 -11.56 -7.56 -6.31
C VAL A 157 -11.19 -8.57 -7.38
N LYS A 158 -12.17 -9.22 -7.98
CA LYS A 158 -11.97 -10.19 -9.05
C LYS A 158 -12.75 -9.75 -10.28
N ASP A 159 -12.03 -9.59 -11.40
CA ASP A 159 -12.62 -9.15 -12.68
C ASP A 159 -13.47 -7.86 -12.54
N GLY A 160 -12.98 -6.89 -11.74
CA GLY A 160 -13.66 -5.63 -11.43
C GLY A 160 -14.81 -5.75 -10.43
N VAL A 161 -15.09 -6.95 -9.91
CA VAL A 161 -16.16 -7.21 -8.95
C VAL A 161 -15.60 -7.35 -7.53
N VAL A 162 -16.10 -6.52 -6.63
CA VAL A 162 -15.73 -6.56 -5.20
C VAL A 162 -16.39 -7.75 -4.52
N ASP A 163 -15.61 -8.54 -3.80
CA ASP A 163 -16.10 -9.63 -2.93
C ASP A 163 -16.76 -9.06 -1.67
N SER A 164 -17.95 -8.52 -1.82
CA SER A 164 -18.67 -7.76 -0.78
C SER A 164 -19.03 -8.56 0.48
N GLN A 165 -18.86 -9.88 0.47
CA GLN A 165 -19.12 -10.73 1.63
C GLN A 165 -17.88 -10.97 2.49
N ASN A 166 -16.68 -10.75 1.93
CA ASN A 166 -15.41 -11.15 2.55
C ASN A 166 -14.48 -9.96 2.79
N TYR A 167 -14.97 -8.90 3.45
CA TYR A 167 -14.11 -7.84 3.95
C TYR A 167 -13.22 -8.36 5.09
N VAL A 168 -11.92 -8.13 4.98
CA VAL A 168 -10.93 -8.45 6.02
C VAL A 168 -10.54 -7.16 6.73
N TYR A 169 -10.88 -7.03 8.01
CA TYR A 169 -10.56 -5.89 8.84
C TYR A 169 -9.42 -6.21 9.80
N THR A 170 -8.67 -5.19 10.23
CA THR A 170 -7.64 -5.31 11.28
C THR A 170 -8.23 -5.69 12.62
N LYS A 171 -9.54 -5.50 12.82
CA LYS A 171 -10.29 -5.69 14.07
C LYS A 171 -9.85 -4.79 15.23
N GLN A 172 -9.01 -3.79 14.94
CA GLN A 172 -8.55 -2.79 15.89
C GLN A 172 -9.35 -1.51 15.67
N TYR A 173 -10.44 -1.36 16.42
CA TYR A 173 -11.30 -0.20 16.35
C TYR A 173 -10.69 0.98 17.11
N VAL A 174 -10.61 2.15 16.47
CA VAL A 174 -10.16 3.39 17.09
C VAL A 174 -11.36 4.33 17.23
N SER A 175 -11.67 4.68 18.48
CA SER A 175 -12.69 5.69 18.78
C SER A 175 -12.09 7.10 18.63
N VAL A 176 -12.81 7.98 17.94
CA VAL A 176 -12.37 9.35 17.69
C VAL A 176 -13.41 10.36 18.18
N SER A 177 -12.92 11.46 18.76
CA SER A 177 -13.74 12.60 19.20
C SER A 177 -13.85 13.66 18.10
N ASN A 178 -14.65 14.69 18.35
CA ASN A 178 -14.75 15.85 17.45
C ASN A 178 -13.85 17.03 17.86
N THR A 179 -13.00 16.85 18.89
CA THR A 179 -12.17 17.93 19.42
C THR A 179 -10.78 17.98 18.83
N GLU A 180 -10.26 16.80 18.43
CA GLU A 180 -8.90 16.69 17.91
C GLU A 180 -8.77 15.60 16.84
N TRP A 181 -7.78 15.76 15.98
CA TRP A 181 -7.38 14.75 15.01
C TRP A 181 -6.61 13.62 15.71
N THR A 182 -7.02 12.39 15.50
CA THR A 182 -6.40 11.20 16.08
C THR A 182 -5.65 10.44 15.01
N LEU A 183 -4.36 10.19 15.22
CA LEU A 183 -3.58 9.31 14.35
C LEU A 183 -4.06 7.86 14.52
N VAL A 184 -4.40 7.23 13.42
CA VAL A 184 -4.65 5.80 13.31
C VAL A 184 -3.50 5.17 12.54
N GLU A 185 -2.73 4.31 13.20
CA GLU A 185 -1.63 3.56 12.60
C GLU A 185 -1.84 2.08 12.89
N GLN A 186 -1.94 1.26 11.85
CA GLN A 186 -2.20 -0.17 12.00
C GLN A 186 -1.49 -1.00 10.94
N GLU A 187 -1.12 -2.22 11.29
CA GLU A 187 -0.65 -3.23 10.34
C GLU A 187 -1.82 -3.99 9.74
N MET A 188 -1.70 -4.31 8.46
CA MET A 188 -2.66 -5.09 7.71
C MET A 188 -1.94 -6.14 6.86
N GLU A 189 -2.38 -7.38 6.94
CA GLU A 189 -1.82 -8.48 6.16
C GLU A 189 -2.63 -8.71 4.88
N ILE A 190 -1.93 -8.73 3.75
CA ILE A 190 -2.44 -9.25 2.48
C ILE A 190 -1.92 -10.67 2.35
N ALA A 191 -2.82 -11.64 2.41
CA ALA A 191 -2.46 -13.06 2.51
C ALA A 191 -1.92 -13.66 1.20
N ALA A 192 -2.29 -13.10 0.05
CA ALA A 192 -1.88 -13.57 -1.27
C ALA A 192 -1.78 -12.42 -2.27
N ASP A 193 -0.96 -12.59 -3.30
CA ASP A 193 -0.93 -11.68 -4.45
C ASP A 193 -2.31 -11.58 -5.09
N GLY A 194 -2.74 -10.36 -5.41
CA GLY A 194 -4.07 -10.17 -5.98
C GLY A 194 -4.46 -8.72 -6.19
N THR A 195 -5.69 -8.51 -6.63
CA THR A 195 -6.29 -7.19 -6.76
C THR A 195 -7.19 -6.93 -5.55
N TYR A 196 -6.97 -5.80 -4.90
CA TYR A 196 -7.67 -5.43 -3.66
C TYR A 196 -8.11 -3.97 -3.70
N SER A 197 -9.14 -3.66 -2.93
CA SER A 197 -9.49 -2.30 -2.52
C SER A 197 -9.25 -2.16 -1.01
N ILE A 198 -8.50 -1.13 -0.63
CA ILE A 198 -8.28 -0.78 0.78
C ILE A 198 -9.49 0.00 1.25
N VAL A 199 -9.96 -0.28 2.45
CA VAL A 199 -11.16 0.36 3.00
C VAL A 199 -10.91 0.89 4.41
N ILE A 200 -11.57 2.00 4.74
CA ILE A 200 -11.70 2.49 6.11
C ILE A 200 -13.19 2.42 6.47
N MET A 201 -13.52 1.58 7.43
CA MET A 201 -14.86 1.44 7.92
C MET A 201 -15.14 2.51 9.00
N ASN A 202 -16.19 3.30 8.80
CA ASN A 202 -16.87 4.06 9.85
C ASN A 202 -17.94 3.14 10.47
N ALA A 203 -17.71 2.74 11.71
CA ALA A 203 -18.55 1.77 12.41
C ALA A 203 -19.94 2.34 12.71
N LYS A 204 -20.95 1.47 12.68
CA LYS A 204 -22.33 1.82 13.03
C LYS A 204 -22.53 2.28 14.49
N LYS A 205 -21.54 2.14 15.32
CA LYS A 205 -21.53 2.62 16.72
C LYS A 205 -20.24 3.36 16.98
N PRO A 206 -20.28 4.60 17.41
CA PRO A 206 -21.44 5.47 17.72
C PRO A 206 -22.30 5.85 16.50
N GLY A 207 -21.76 5.86 15.28
CA GLY A 207 -22.52 6.07 14.05
C GLY A 207 -22.56 7.50 13.52
N ALA A 208 -21.77 8.42 14.09
CA ALA A 208 -21.59 9.76 13.54
C ALA A 208 -20.72 9.71 12.26
N ALA A 209 -20.79 10.78 11.46
CA ALA A 209 -19.85 10.96 10.37
C ALA A 209 -18.43 11.16 10.91
N VAL A 210 -17.43 10.76 10.13
CA VAL A 210 -16.00 10.90 10.46
C VAL A 210 -15.29 11.65 9.34
N LEU A 211 -14.40 12.56 9.72
CA LEU A 211 -13.42 13.20 8.84
C LEU A 211 -12.18 12.31 8.79
N ILE A 212 -11.63 12.12 7.61
CA ILE A 212 -10.40 11.34 7.38
C ILE A 212 -9.48 12.16 6.50
N ASP A 213 -8.18 12.14 6.85
CA ASP A 213 -7.15 12.90 6.15
C ASP A 213 -5.78 12.21 6.23
N ASP A 214 -4.85 12.65 5.38
CA ASP A 214 -3.45 12.23 5.34
C ASP A 214 -3.28 10.69 5.33
N PHE A 215 -4.05 10.01 4.49
CA PHE A 215 -3.96 8.56 4.37
C PHE A 215 -2.67 8.15 3.65
N THR A 216 -1.94 7.24 4.25
CA THR A 216 -0.78 6.58 3.66
C THR A 216 -0.88 5.07 3.81
N PHE A 217 -0.37 4.35 2.81
CA PHE A 217 -0.32 2.89 2.80
C PHE A 217 1.04 2.45 2.29
N THR A 218 1.78 1.66 3.07
CA THR A 218 3.17 1.30 2.78
C THR A 218 3.42 -0.19 2.93
N LEU A 219 4.36 -0.72 2.14
CA LEU A 219 4.95 -2.04 2.31
C LEU A 219 6.41 -1.84 2.72
N GLY A 220 6.74 -2.07 4.00
CA GLY A 220 8.02 -1.66 4.55
C GLY A 220 8.26 -0.16 4.35
N ASN A 221 9.36 0.21 3.68
CA ASN A 221 9.67 1.60 3.35
C ASN A 221 9.07 2.08 2.02
N THR A 222 8.39 1.20 1.27
CA THR A 222 7.81 1.54 -0.03
C THR A 222 6.43 2.15 0.16
N VAL A 223 6.25 3.39 -0.29
CA VAL A 223 4.95 4.08 -0.28
C VAL A 223 4.09 3.57 -1.44
N ILE A 224 2.88 3.10 -1.12
CA ILE A 224 1.91 2.58 -2.07
C ILE A 224 0.82 3.62 -2.35
N ILE A 225 0.34 4.30 -1.31
CA ILE A 225 -0.63 5.41 -1.41
C ILE A 225 -0.11 6.55 -0.55
N LYS A 226 -0.18 7.77 -1.09
CA LYS A 226 0.13 9.01 -0.39
C LYS A 226 -0.78 10.15 -0.85
#